data_e20c6761f668f47b1861f018e1922891
#
_entry.id   e20c6761f668f47b1861f018e1922891
#
_cell.length_a   1.000
_cell.length_b   1.000
_cell.length_c   1.000
_cell.angle_alpha   90.00
_cell.angle_beta   90.00
_cell.angle_gamma   90.00
#
_symmetry.space_group_name_H-M   'P 1'
#
loop_
_entity.id
_entity.type
_entity.pdbx_description
1 polymer ?
#
loop_
_entity_poly.entity_id
_entity_poly.type
_entity_poly.pdbx_seq_one_letter_code
_entity_poly.pdbx_strand_id
1 'polypeptide(L)'
;GELVWRDRADGHPSATITGAPTLNDDILYVPVSSLEVALAVNPLYECCTGRGSVVASNAKTGERLWQTYTVPEAPTVQYVNSAGTNMYGPSGSTVWNSPTIDVTHNQLFIGTGENMSSPADHSSDAIFAIDLTTGKVNWIYQALANDAWNTACDTSTPQSCPEEDGPDFDFGAGTLMVSTDSGRQLVVAGQKSGIVHALEPATGKLVWKNRVGRGGIQGGVHFGMAAGNGKVYVPISDGPDGREYDTPDRPGLHALNADTGEILWYSPAPNVCAGRDFCDPGVSQAISVISGKVFAGGMDG
;
A
#
# COMPACT_ATOMS: atom_id res chain seq x y z
N GLY A 1 -16.71 10.82 -25.39
CA GLY A 1 -16.46 11.81 -24.32
C GLY A 1 -15.62 12.96 -24.85
N GLU A 2 -15.82 14.13 -24.32
CA GLU A 2 -15.01 15.32 -24.62
C GLU A 2 -13.95 15.47 -23.50
N LEU A 3 -12.71 15.83 -23.87
CA LEU A 3 -11.65 16.11 -22.92
C LEU A 3 -11.93 17.45 -22.25
N VAL A 4 -12.14 17.45 -20.93
CA VAL A 4 -12.41 18.68 -20.16
C VAL A 4 -11.10 19.35 -19.74
N TRP A 5 -10.16 18.56 -19.19
CA TRP A 5 -8.83 19.03 -18.81
C TRP A 5 -7.83 17.86 -18.79
N ARG A 6 -6.55 18.18 -18.73
CA ARG A 6 -5.44 17.23 -18.59
C ARG A 6 -4.39 17.84 -17.69
N ASP A 7 -3.95 17.11 -16.68
CA ASP A 7 -2.81 17.47 -15.83
C ASP A 7 -1.88 16.26 -15.62
N ARG A 8 -0.67 16.51 -15.20
CA ARG A 8 0.30 15.50 -14.79
C ARG A 8 0.46 15.60 -13.28
N ALA A 9 0.07 14.56 -12.54
CA ALA A 9 0.03 14.57 -11.07
C ALA A 9 1.39 14.87 -10.43
N ASP A 10 2.50 14.42 -11.05
CA ASP A 10 3.85 14.71 -10.59
C ASP A 10 4.82 14.96 -11.75
N GLY A 11 5.83 15.80 -11.56
CA GLY A 11 6.84 16.14 -12.57
C GLY A 11 7.92 15.08 -12.77
N HIS A 12 8.07 14.13 -11.84
CA HIS A 12 9.09 13.10 -11.93
C HIS A 12 8.84 12.16 -13.13
N PRO A 13 9.88 11.81 -13.93
CA PRO A 13 9.70 11.01 -15.14
C PRO A 13 9.11 9.62 -14.89
N SER A 14 9.43 9.01 -13.75
CA SER A 14 8.95 7.68 -13.35
C SER A 14 7.67 7.71 -12.51
N ALA A 15 7.10 8.90 -12.25
CA ALA A 15 5.83 9.00 -11.52
C ALA A 15 4.70 8.34 -12.31
N THR A 16 3.89 7.56 -11.61
CA THR A 16 2.75 6.84 -12.18
C THR A 16 1.55 6.86 -11.23
N ILE A 17 0.37 6.61 -11.78
CA ILE A 17 -0.87 6.46 -11.02
C ILE A 17 -1.31 5.00 -11.17
N THR A 18 -1.23 4.23 -10.10
CA THR A 18 -1.63 2.82 -10.04
C THR A 18 -2.85 2.59 -9.17
N GLY A 19 -3.03 3.40 -8.12
CA GLY A 19 -4.26 3.44 -7.33
C GLY A 19 -5.37 4.25 -8.03
N ALA A 20 -6.63 3.92 -7.78
CA ALA A 20 -7.74 4.70 -8.30
C ALA A 20 -7.86 6.04 -7.56
N PRO A 21 -7.97 7.18 -8.27
CA PRO A 21 -8.29 8.46 -7.64
C PRO A 21 -9.65 8.44 -6.95
N THR A 22 -9.77 9.15 -5.85
CA THR A 22 -11.02 9.27 -5.08
C THR A 22 -11.59 10.67 -5.21
N LEU A 23 -12.89 10.76 -5.50
CA LEU A 23 -13.63 12.03 -5.63
C LEU A 23 -14.45 12.29 -4.36
N ASN A 24 -14.32 13.49 -3.80
CA ASN A 24 -15.19 14.00 -2.75
C ASN A 24 -15.42 15.52 -2.93
N ASP A 25 -16.67 15.98 -2.94
CA ASP A 25 -17.06 17.39 -3.03
C ASP A 25 -16.33 18.18 -4.15
N ASP A 26 -16.36 17.66 -5.38
CA ASP A 26 -15.68 18.24 -6.54
C ASP A 26 -14.13 18.30 -6.44
N ILE A 27 -13.52 17.64 -5.46
CA ILE A 27 -12.07 17.52 -5.31
C ILE A 27 -11.67 16.07 -5.62
N LEU A 28 -10.72 15.92 -6.54
CA LEU A 28 -10.13 14.65 -6.93
C LEU A 28 -8.80 14.45 -6.19
N TYR A 29 -8.71 13.42 -5.38
CA TYR A 29 -7.49 13.02 -4.66
C TYR A 29 -6.79 11.91 -5.44
N VAL A 30 -5.61 12.23 -5.97
CA VAL A 30 -4.86 11.36 -6.87
C VAL A 30 -3.64 10.79 -6.15
N PRO A 31 -3.57 9.47 -5.93
CA PRO A 31 -2.38 8.84 -5.37
C PRO A 31 -1.27 8.78 -6.42
N VAL A 32 -0.03 9.01 -6.02
CA VAL A 32 1.14 8.99 -6.90
C VAL A 32 2.13 7.96 -6.41
N SER A 33 2.51 7.07 -7.31
CA SER A 33 3.53 6.05 -7.16
C SER A 33 4.73 6.33 -8.07
N SER A 34 5.74 5.45 -8.08
CA SER A 34 6.92 5.57 -8.94
C SER A 34 7.33 4.19 -9.48
N LEU A 35 7.75 4.15 -10.73
CA LEU A 35 8.33 2.96 -11.36
C LEU A 35 9.82 2.78 -11.06
N GLU A 36 10.42 3.64 -10.24
CA GLU A 36 11.85 3.51 -9.91
C GLU A 36 12.17 2.22 -9.17
N VAL A 37 11.19 1.67 -8.42
CA VAL A 37 11.32 0.34 -7.80
C VAL A 37 11.81 -0.71 -8.80
N ALA A 38 11.32 -0.67 -10.05
CA ALA A 38 11.74 -1.59 -11.10
C ALA A 38 12.97 -1.08 -11.87
N LEU A 39 13.13 0.22 -12.06
CA LEU A 39 14.26 0.81 -12.78
C LEU A 39 15.59 0.63 -12.05
N ALA A 40 15.54 0.50 -10.72
CA ALA A 40 16.69 0.26 -9.86
C ALA A 40 17.50 -1.01 -10.21
N VAL A 41 16.89 -1.97 -10.92
CA VAL A 41 17.59 -3.16 -11.42
C VAL A 41 18.77 -2.82 -12.35
N ASN A 42 18.72 -1.66 -13.02
CA ASN A 42 19.83 -1.18 -13.82
C ASN A 42 20.85 -0.43 -12.94
N PRO A 43 22.06 -0.98 -12.71
CA PRO A 43 23.04 -0.36 -11.82
C PRO A 43 23.58 0.99 -12.31
N LEU A 44 23.32 1.36 -13.57
CA LEU A 44 23.66 2.67 -14.15
C LEU A 44 22.51 3.70 -14.03
N TYR A 45 21.38 3.31 -13.45
CA TYR A 45 20.29 4.22 -13.15
C TYR A 45 20.57 4.96 -11.84
N GLU A 46 20.58 6.29 -11.86
CA GLU A 46 20.68 7.11 -10.64
C GLU A 46 19.42 6.95 -9.81
N CYS A 47 19.48 6.12 -8.79
CA CYS A 47 18.34 5.71 -7.97
C CYS A 47 18.46 6.21 -6.54
N CYS A 48 17.37 6.58 -5.84
CA CYS A 48 16.06 6.86 -6.40
C CYS A 48 15.66 8.27 -5.97
N THR A 49 14.96 8.97 -6.80
CA THR A 49 14.59 10.38 -6.55
C THR A 49 13.08 10.60 -6.52
N GLY A 50 12.31 9.57 -6.93
CA GLY A 50 10.85 9.57 -6.85
C GLY A 50 10.34 9.46 -5.42
N ARG A 51 9.24 10.13 -5.16
CA ARG A 51 8.56 10.14 -3.86
C ARG A 51 7.07 9.86 -4.04
N GLY A 52 6.49 9.06 -3.16
CA GLY A 52 5.05 8.96 -3.06
C GLY A 52 4.40 10.30 -2.74
N SER A 53 3.22 10.53 -3.26
CA SER A 53 2.44 11.72 -2.91
C SER A 53 0.94 11.53 -3.11
N VAL A 54 0.17 12.47 -2.55
CA VAL A 54 -1.24 12.67 -2.91
C VAL A 54 -1.41 14.06 -3.47
N VAL A 55 -2.11 14.18 -4.59
CA VAL A 55 -2.45 15.45 -5.23
C VAL A 55 -3.96 15.68 -5.11
N ALA A 56 -4.38 16.82 -4.57
CA ALA A 56 -5.76 17.27 -4.63
C ALA A 56 -5.94 18.26 -5.77
N SER A 57 -6.93 18.00 -6.62
CA SER A 57 -7.24 18.84 -7.76
C SER A 57 -8.75 19.11 -7.84
N ASN A 58 -9.13 20.29 -8.30
CA ASN A 58 -10.52 20.57 -8.64
C ASN A 58 -10.94 19.68 -9.81
N ALA A 59 -11.94 18.84 -9.61
CA ALA A 59 -12.36 17.84 -10.59
C ALA A 59 -12.97 18.47 -11.87
N LYS A 60 -13.47 19.72 -11.80
CA LYS A 60 -14.06 20.42 -12.95
C LYS A 60 -13.03 21.17 -13.78
N THR A 61 -12.00 21.72 -13.14
CA THR A 61 -11.02 22.60 -13.81
C THR A 61 -9.65 21.98 -14.00
N GLY A 62 -9.31 20.93 -13.22
CA GLY A 62 -7.98 20.35 -13.16
C GLY A 62 -6.98 21.18 -12.34
N GLU A 63 -7.40 22.30 -11.74
CA GLU A 63 -6.54 23.14 -10.91
C GLU A 63 -6.05 22.35 -9.69
N ARG A 64 -4.71 22.30 -9.50
CA ARG A 64 -4.09 21.66 -8.35
C ARG A 64 -4.26 22.56 -7.13
N LEU A 65 -4.87 22.02 -6.07
CA LEU A 65 -5.12 22.70 -4.81
C LEU A 65 -3.95 22.54 -3.85
N TRP A 66 -3.45 21.31 -3.73
CA TRP A 66 -2.26 20.97 -2.94
C TRP A 66 -1.64 19.64 -3.40
N GLN A 67 -0.40 19.42 -3.00
CA GLN A 67 0.30 18.15 -3.14
C GLN A 67 1.07 17.86 -1.86
N THR A 68 0.93 16.66 -1.31
CA THR A 68 1.63 16.22 -0.10
C THR A 68 2.49 15.03 -0.43
N TYR A 69 3.80 15.16 -0.25
CA TYR A 69 4.76 14.08 -0.39
C TYR A 69 4.84 13.25 0.89
N THR A 70 4.96 11.93 0.75
CA THR A 70 5.15 10.98 1.86
C THR A 70 6.55 11.10 2.45
N VAL A 71 7.57 11.29 1.61
CA VAL A 71 8.91 11.71 1.99
C VAL A 71 9.00 13.22 1.80
N PRO A 72 8.99 14.04 2.88
CA PRO A 72 8.83 15.49 2.74
C PRO A 72 10.02 16.17 2.05
N GLU A 73 11.25 15.73 2.35
CA GLU A 73 12.46 16.31 1.79
C GLU A 73 12.82 15.65 0.43
N ALA A 74 13.38 16.44 -0.47
CA ALA A 74 13.86 15.90 -1.74
C ALA A 74 15.07 14.97 -1.49
N PRO A 75 15.12 13.79 -2.13
CA PRO A 75 16.25 12.87 -1.98
C PRO A 75 17.59 13.53 -2.34
N THR A 76 18.62 13.24 -1.55
CA THR A 76 19.99 13.73 -1.76
C THR A 76 20.95 12.56 -2.00
N VAL A 77 22.11 12.82 -2.61
CA VAL A 77 23.12 11.79 -2.81
C VAL A 77 23.57 11.22 -1.47
N GLN A 78 23.43 9.93 -1.27
CA GLN A 78 23.86 9.22 -0.06
C GLN A 78 25.22 8.55 -0.27
N TYR A 79 25.40 7.88 -1.39
CA TYR A 79 26.63 7.19 -1.76
C TYR A 79 26.75 6.99 -3.29
N VAL A 80 27.86 6.42 -3.71
CA VAL A 80 28.08 5.99 -5.10
C VAL A 80 28.16 4.46 -5.09
N ASN A 81 27.36 3.79 -5.92
CA ASN A 81 27.37 2.33 -5.99
C ASN A 81 28.63 1.79 -6.68
N SER A 82 28.82 0.47 -6.69
CA SER A 82 29.99 -0.17 -7.29
C SER A 82 30.10 -0.02 -8.82
N ALA A 83 29.03 0.42 -9.48
CA ALA A 83 29.02 0.77 -10.91
C ALA A 83 29.42 2.24 -11.18
N GLY A 84 29.66 3.01 -10.13
CA GLY A 84 30.03 4.45 -10.25
C GLY A 84 28.83 5.40 -10.36
N THR A 85 27.62 4.94 -9.98
CA THR A 85 26.37 5.70 -10.11
C THR A 85 25.95 6.27 -8.77
N ASN A 86 25.47 7.52 -8.76
CA ASN A 86 24.94 8.18 -7.57
C ASN A 86 23.65 7.48 -7.11
N MET A 87 23.59 7.21 -5.82
CA MET A 87 22.41 6.69 -5.12
C MET A 87 21.84 7.77 -4.21
N TYR A 88 20.55 8.03 -4.35
CA TYR A 88 19.84 9.12 -3.66
C TYR A 88 18.89 8.55 -2.62
N GLY A 89 18.63 9.30 -1.55
CA GLY A 89 17.67 8.91 -0.51
C GLY A 89 17.42 10.02 0.52
N PRO A 90 16.43 9.79 1.42
CA PRO A 90 15.38 8.77 1.33
C PRO A 90 14.45 9.00 0.12
N SER A 91 13.87 7.95 -0.43
CA SER A 91 12.95 8.01 -1.58
C SER A 91 11.84 6.97 -1.45
N GLY A 92 10.96 6.89 -2.42
CA GLY A 92 9.91 5.87 -2.43
C GLY A 92 8.73 6.21 -1.54
N SER A 93 8.37 5.32 -0.63
CA SER A 93 7.15 5.39 0.20
C SER A 93 5.93 5.73 -0.64
N THR A 94 5.79 5.00 -1.74
CA THR A 94 4.84 5.31 -2.80
C THR A 94 3.40 5.05 -2.38
N VAL A 95 2.47 5.83 -2.95
CA VAL A 95 1.03 5.65 -2.73
C VAL A 95 0.45 4.97 -3.96
N TRP A 96 0.32 3.65 -3.90
CA TRP A 96 -0.17 2.86 -5.02
C TRP A 96 -1.55 2.24 -4.79
N ASN A 97 -2.17 2.57 -3.66
CA ASN A 97 -3.55 2.27 -3.29
C ASN A 97 -4.45 3.49 -3.44
N SER A 98 -5.77 3.27 -3.31
CA SER A 98 -6.77 4.33 -3.42
C SER A 98 -6.96 5.04 -2.08
N PRO A 99 -6.99 6.39 -2.05
CA PRO A 99 -7.28 7.16 -0.84
C PRO A 99 -8.68 6.88 -0.29
N THR A 100 -8.80 6.76 1.03
CA THR A 100 -10.08 6.61 1.73
C THR A 100 -10.46 7.91 2.43
N ILE A 101 -11.68 8.38 2.24
CA ILE A 101 -12.15 9.66 2.75
C ILE A 101 -12.88 9.49 4.08
N ASP A 102 -12.52 10.31 5.05
CA ASP A 102 -13.23 10.51 6.32
C ASP A 102 -13.73 11.96 6.42
N VAL A 103 -14.96 12.17 6.02
CA VAL A 103 -15.59 13.51 6.08
C VAL A 103 -15.83 13.98 7.51
N THR A 104 -15.95 13.04 8.47
CA THR A 104 -16.22 13.37 9.88
C THR A 104 -15.06 14.12 10.52
N HIS A 105 -13.82 13.70 10.19
CA HIS A 105 -12.61 14.32 10.71
C HIS A 105 -11.91 15.22 9.68
N ASN A 106 -12.55 15.50 8.54
CA ASN A 106 -11.98 16.26 7.42
C ASN A 106 -10.60 15.74 6.99
N GLN A 107 -10.47 14.44 6.76
CA GLN A 107 -9.20 13.84 6.39
C GLN A 107 -9.36 12.68 5.41
N LEU A 108 -8.27 12.33 4.76
CA LEU A 108 -8.14 11.11 3.98
C LEU A 108 -7.03 10.23 4.56
N PHE A 109 -7.13 8.93 4.28
CA PHE A 109 -6.13 7.95 4.64
C PHE A 109 -5.51 7.34 3.39
N ILE A 110 -4.20 7.13 3.44
CA ILE A 110 -3.44 6.37 2.45
C ILE A 110 -2.52 5.38 3.16
N GLY A 111 -2.18 4.31 2.47
CA GLY A 111 -1.07 3.44 2.83
C GLY A 111 0.14 3.74 1.96
N THR A 112 1.33 3.52 2.49
CA THR A 112 2.58 3.65 1.73
C THR A 112 3.26 2.30 1.54
N GLY A 113 4.06 2.20 0.51
CA GLY A 113 5.04 1.13 0.35
C GLY A 113 6.35 1.46 1.05
N GLU A 114 7.35 0.66 0.75
CA GLU A 114 8.72 0.76 1.22
C GLU A 114 9.41 2.06 0.77
N ASN A 115 10.49 2.44 1.45
CA ASN A 115 11.47 3.32 0.82
C ASN A 115 12.18 2.55 -0.31
N MET A 116 12.46 3.20 -1.44
CA MET A 116 13.14 2.55 -2.57
C MET A 116 14.66 2.62 -2.46
N SER A 117 15.17 3.42 -1.55
CA SER A 117 16.61 3.63 -1.31
C SER A 117 16.87 4.05 0.14
N SER A 118 18.10 3.74 0.58
CA SER A 118 18.58 4.15 1.92
C SER A 118 18.72 5.67 2.06
N PRO A 119 18.56 6.19 3.29
CA PRO A 119 18.11 5.48 4.47
C PRO A 119 16.61 5.25 4.46
N ALA A 120 16.13 4.17 5.08
CA ALA A 120 14.73 4.03 5.38
C ALA A 120 14.29 5.08 6.40
N ASP A 121 13.10 5.63 6.23
CA ASP A 121 12.54 6.63 7.14
C ASP A 121 11.16 6.23 7.69
N HIS A 122 10.52 7.15 8.43
CA HIS A 122 9.23 6.92 9.06
C HIS A 122 8.04 6.89 8.09
N SER A 123 8.27 7.10 6.81
CA SER A 123 7.23 7.12 5.78
C SER A 123 7.03 5.75 5.11
N SER A 124 7.98 4.80 5.26
CA SER A 124 7.82 3.44 4.74
C SER A 124 6.79 2.65 5.52
N ASP A 125 6.04 1.81 4.85
CA ASP A 125 5.05 0.88 5.44
C ASP A 125 4.15 1.53 6.47
N ALA A 126 3.59 2.66 6.11
CA ALA A 126 2.85 3.53 7.01
C ALA A 126 1.43 3.85 6.52
N ILE A 127 0.56 4.19 7.45
CA ILE A 127 -0.73 4.82 7.19
C ILE A 127 -0.61 6.30 7.54
N PHE A 128 -0.97 7.15 6.60
CA PHE A 128 -1.04 8.60 6.75
C PHE A 128 -2.49 9.05 6.85
N ALA A 129 -2.76 9.98 7.77
CA ALA A 129 -3.96 10.81 7.73
C ALA A 129 -3.57 12.21 7.25
N ILE A 130 -4.24 12.67 6.19
CA ILE A 130 -3.96 13.95 5.54
C ILE A 130 -5.23 14.79 5.57
N ASP A 131 -5.14 16.03 6.01
CA ASP A 131 -6.27 16.99 6.01
C ASP A 131 -6.77 17.24 4.59
N LEU A 132 -8.06 17.07 4.35
CA LEU A 132 -8.69 17.18 3.02
C LEU A 132 -8.54 18.56 2.41
N THR A 133 -8.56 19.61 3.24
CA THR A 133 -8.58 21.00 2.79
C THR A 133 -7.19 21.53 2.49
N THR A 134 -6.23 21.18 3.35
CA THR A 134 -4.89 21.81 3.35
C THR A 134 -3.77 20.89 2.86
N GLY A 135 -4.01 19.59 2.79
CA GLY A 135 -2.97 18.59 2.51
C GLY A 135 -2.00 18.35 3.67
N LYS A 136 -2.22 18.96 4.84
CA LYS A 136 -1.33 18.77 5.99
C LYS A 136 -1.46 17.37 6.55
N VAL A 137 -0.34 16.72 6.85
CA VAL A 137 -0.32 15.44 7.57
C VAL A 137 -0.76 15.66 9.01
N ASN A 138 -1.83 14.97 9.43
CA ASN A 138 -2.37 15.01 10.79
C ASN A 138 -1.63 14.03 11.70
N TRP A 139 -1.44 12.80 11.22
CA TRP A 139 -0.68 11.76 11.91
C TRP A 139 -0.15 10.71 10.92
N ILE A 140 0.85 9.97 11.38
CA ILE A 140 1.46 8.83 10.69
C ILE A 140 1.49 7.65 11.66
N TYR A 141 1.09 6.47 11.19
CA TYR A 141 1.28 5.21 11.89
C TYR A 141 2.18 4.32 11.04
N GLN A 142 3.44 4.15 11.42
CA GLN A 142 4.37 3.24 10.77
C GLN A 142 4.19 1.83 11.35
N ALA A 143 3.87 0.87 10.49
CA ALA A 143 3.65 -0.53 10.89
C ALA A 143 4.95 -1.34 10.96
N LEU A 144 5.87 -1.05 10.05
CA LEU A 144 7.21 -1.65 9.97
C LEU A 144 8.24 -0.54 9.72
N ALA A 145 9.25 -0.48 10.58
CA ALA A 145 10.38 0.43 10.42
C ALA A 145 11.54 -0.27 9.69
N ASN A 146 12.41 0.52 9.08
CA ASN A 146 13.60 0.07 8.36
C ASN A 146 13.27 -0.84 7.16
N ASP A 147 12.14 -0.60 6.47
CA ASP A 147 11.87 -1.22 5.19
C ASP A 147 12.30 -0.28 4.06
N ALA A 148 13.43 -0.61 3.44
CA ALA A 148 13.85 -0.06 2.17
C ALA A 148 14.24 -1.21 1.25
N TRP A 149 13.63 -1.23 0.08
CA TRP A 149 13.79 -2.29 -0.90
C TRP A 149 13.53 -1.77 -2.31
N ASN A 150 14.12 -2.42 -3.29
CA ASN A 150 13.78 -2.30 -4.71
C ASN A 150 14.15 -3.59 -5.44
N THR A 151 13.71 -3.75 -6.68
CA THR A 151 13.91 -5.01 -7.43
C THR A 151 15.36 -5.40 -7.66
N ALA A 152 16.35 -4.51 -7.45
CA ALA A 152 17.76 -4.90 -7.51
C ALA A 152 18.14 -5.89 -6.41
N CYS A 153 17.44 -5.88 -5.25
CA CYS A 153 17.72 -6.77 -4.13
C CYS A 153 17.54 -8.26 -4.49
N ASP A 154 16.58 -8.56 -5.36
CA ASP A 154 16.28 -9.94 -5.77
C ASP A 154 16.99 -10.35 -7.06
N THR A 155 18.07 -9.65 -7.45
CA THR A 155 18.83 -9.93 -8.68
C THR A 155 20.25 -10.40 -8.38
N SER A 156 20.92 -10.93 -9.40
CA SER A 156 22.35 -11.26 -9.33
C SER A 156 23.29 -10.04 -9.32
N THR A 157 22.72 -8.83 -9.51
CA THR A 157 23.46 -7.57 -9.59
C THR A 157 22.86 -6.51 -8.66
N PRO A 158 22.97 -6.69 -7.31
CA PRO A 158 22.25 -5.89 -6.32
C PRO A 158 22.90 -4.54 -6.02
N GLN A 159 23.62 -3.90 -6.96
CA GLN A 159 24.38 -2.68 -6.71
C GLN A 159 23.54 -1.49 -6.27
N SER A 160 22.24 -1.50 -6.59
CA SER A 160 21.29 -0.44 -6.21
C SER A 160 20.34 -0.88 -5.11
N CYS A 161 20.51 -2.09 -4.54
CA CYS A 161 19.75 -2.52 -3.37
C CYS A 161 20.13 -1.64 -2.18
N PRO A 162 19.16 -1.10 -1.41
CA PRO A 162 19.44 -0.38 -0.18
C PRO A 162 20.07 -1.28 0.88
N GLU A 163 20.80 -0.67 1.85
CA GLU A 163 21.49 -1.39 2.90
C GLU A 163 20.54 -2.20 3.80
N GLU A 164 19.30 -1.72 3.95
CA GLU A 164 18.28 -2.34 4.78
C GLU A 164 17.80 -3.67 4.21
N ASP A 165 17.79 -3.83 2.90
CA ASP A 165 17.31 -5.03 2.20
C ASP A 165 16.01 -5.57 2.82
N GLY A 166 15.02 -4.69 2.91
CA GLY A 166 13.79 -4.93 3.66
C GLY A 166 12.86 -5.94 3.00
N PRO A 167 11.79 -6.35 3.71
CA PRO A 167 10.89 -7.40 3.22
C PRO A 167 9.88 -6.97 2.15
N ASP A 168 9.76 -5.67 1.83
CA ASP A 168 8.78 -5.14 0.89
C ASP A 168 7.33 -5.41 1.36
N PHE A 169 7.01 -4.95 2.58
CA PHE A 169 5.71 -5.23 3.22
C PHE A 169 4.70 -4.08 3.11
N ASP A 170 4.53 -3.56 1.94
CA ASP A 170 3.62 -2.46 1.60
C ASP A 170 2.20 -2.57 2.16
N PHE A 171 1.59 -1.41 2.38
CA PHE A 171 0.14 -1.26 2.36
C PHE A 171 -0.36 -1.08 0.92
N GLY A 172 -0.43 -2.17 0.15
CA GLY A 172 -0.91 -2.14 -1.24
C GLY A 172 -2.42 -1.99 -1.37
N ALA A 173 -3.15 -2.50 -0.39
CA ALA A 173 -4.59 -2.34 -0.29
C ALA A 173 -4.97 -0.95 0.22
N GLY A 174 -6.00 -0.32 -0.35
CA GLY A 174 -6.62 0.86 0.24
C GLY A 174 -7.14 0.57 1.66
N THR A 175 -7.10 1.56 2.54
CA THR A 175 -7.69 1.46 3.86
C THR A 175 -9.22 1.37 3.79
N LEU A 176 -9.86 0.91 4.85
CA LEU A 176 -11.32 0.89 4.98
C LEU A 176 -11.77 1.71 6.19
N MET A 177 -12.80 2.54 6.02
CA MET A 177 -13.55 3.06 7.15
C MET A 177 -14.60 2.02 7.57
N VAL A 178 -14.49 1.52 8.78
CA VAL A 178 -15.33 0.42 9.28
C VAL A 178 -16.12 0.86 10.51
N SER A 179 -17.45 0.68 10.44
CA SER A 179 -18.33 0.79 11.61
C SER A 179 -18.38 -0.57 12.29
N THR A 180 -18.01 -0.63 13.57
CA THR A 180 -18.05 -1.85 14.35
C THR A 180 -19.44 -2.07 15.00
N ASP A 181 -19.70 -3.27 15.51
CA ASP A 181 -20.96 -3.59 16.19
C ASP A 181 -21.11 -2.80 17.52
N SER A 182 -19.99 -2.39 18.13
CA SER A 182 -20.01 -1.50 19.30
C SER A 182 -20.28 -0.02 18.97
N GLY A 183 -20.43 0.32 17.70
CA GLY A 183 -20.67 1.69 17.21
C GLY A 183 -19.41 2.53 17.05
N ARG A 184 -18.21 1.94 17.17
CA ARG A 184 -16.94 2.63 16.92
C ARG A 184 -16.69 2.75 15.41
N GLN A 185 -15.99 3.83 15.01
CA GLN A 185 -15.41 3.95 13.70
C GLN A 185 -13.92 3.61 13.77
N LEU A 186 -13.43 2.79 12.84
CA LEU A 186 -12.02 2.41 12.76
C LEU A 186 -11.52 2.58 11.33
N VAL A 187 -10.25 2.94 11.19
CA VAL A 187 -9.50 2.78 9.93
C VAL A 187 -8.83 1.42 9.97
N VAL A 188 -9.18 0.56 9.01
CA VAL A 188 -8.62 -0.79 8.93
C VAL A 188 -7.74 -0.89 7.68
N ALA A 189 -6.51 -1.36 7.86
CA ALA A 189 -5.51 -1.49 6.81
C ALA A 189 -4.92 -2.90 6.80
N GLY A 190 -4.82 -3.50 5.63
CA GLY A 190 -4.15 -4.78 5.40
C GLY A 190 -2.81 -4.57 4.71
N GLN A 191 -1.80 -5.32 5.14
CA GLN A 191 -0.42 -5.19 4.70
C GLN A 191 0.08 -6.48 4.03
N LYS A 192 1.03 -6.39 3.10
CA LYS A 192 1.69 -7.55 2.47
C LYS A 192 2.34 -8.50 3.48
N SER A 193 2.66 -8.01 4.69
CA SER A 193 3.11 -8.85 5.81
C SER A 193 2.09 -9.89 6.29
N GLY A 194 0.85 -9.86 5.81
CA GLY A 194 -0.25 -10.69 6.29
C GLY A 194 -0.86 -10.20 7.60
N ILE A 195 -0.51 -9.00 8.06
CA ILE A 195 -1.08 -8.38 9.26
C ILE A 195 -2.15 -7.37 8.86
N VAL A 196 -3.25 -7.39 9.58
CA VAL A 196 -4.31 -6.38 9.50
C VAL A 196 -4.22 -5.50 10.74
N HIS A 197 -4.30 -4.19 10.53
CA HIS A 197 -4.20 -3.16 11.55
C HIS A 197 -5.51 -2.38 11.64
N ALA A 198 -5.98 -2.05 12.83
CA ALA A 198 -7.12 -1.16 13.04
C ALA A 198 -6.72 0.00 13.94
N LEU A 199 -6.99 1.20 13.47
CA LEU A 199 -6.55 2.45 14.08
C LEU A 199 -7.75 3.33 14.44
N GLU A 200 -7.59 4.18 15.44
CA GLU A 200 -8.52 5.29 15.72
C GLU A 200 -8.39 6.37 14.64
N PRO A 201 -9.45 6.73 13.91
CA PRO A 201 -9.36 7.68 12.81
C PRO A 201 -8.76 9.04 13.21
N ALA A 202 -9.16 9.57 14.37
CA ALA A 202 -8.74 10.90 14.81
C ALA A 202 -7.24 10.99 15.19
N THR A 203 -6.62 9.88 15.62
CA THR A 203 -5.29 9.93 16.27
C THR A 203 -4.25 9.00 15.67
N GLY A 204 -4.65 8.03 14.85
CA GLY A 204 -3.79 6.97 14.35
C GLY A 204 -3.39 5.94 15.41
N LYS A 205 -3.98 6.01 16.62
CA LYS A 205 -3.65 5.08 17.70
C LYS A 205 -4.11 3.66 17.34
N LEU A 206 -3.20 2.69 17.47
CA LEU A 206 -3.50 1.29 17.26
C LEU A 206 -4.53 0.80 18.27
N VAL A 207 -5.64 0.22 17.76
CA VAL A 207 -6.68 -0.43 18.53
C VAL A 207 -6.43 -1.92 18.63
N TRP A 208 -6.23 -2.56 17.49
CA TRP A 208 -5.82 -3.96 17.41
C TRP A 208 -5.00 -4.19 16.13
N LYS A 209 -4.20 -5.25 16.15
CA LYS A 209 -3.59 -5.85 14.96
C LYS A 209 -3.61 -7.36 15.07
N ASN A 210 -3.78 -8.05 13.96
CA ASN A 210 -3.77 -9.50 13.92
C ASN A 210 -3.08 -10.01 12.65
N ARG A 211 -2.26 -11.06 12.80
CA ARG A 211 -1.66 -11.77 11.68
C ARG A 211 -2.67 -12.76 11.13
N VAL A 212 -2.99 -12.64 9.85
CA VAL A 212 -3.99 -13.44 9.14
C VAL A 212 -3.32 -14.41 8.17
N GLY A 213 -2.25 -13.95 7.49
CA GLY A 213 -1.46 -14.72 6.54
C GLY A 213 0.02 -14.78 6.92
N ARG A 214 0.80 -15.50 6.11
CA ARG A 214 2.26 -15.57 6.19
C ARG A 214 2.90 -14.23 5.83
N GLY A 215 2.43 -13.64 4.75
CA GLY A 215 3.02 -12.48 4.11
C GLY A 215 4.04 -12.85 3.04
N GLY A 216 4.66 -11.81 2.45
CA GLY A 216 5.66 -11.90 1.39
C GLY A 216 5.49 -10.78 0.37
N ILE A 217 6.42 -10.66 -0.58
CA ILE A 217 6.35 -9.68 -1.68
C ILE A 217 5.03 -9.82 -2.46
N GLN A 218 4.64 -11.07 -2.74
CA GLN A 218 3.36 -11.43 -3.38
C GLN A 218 2.36 -11.99 -2.38
N GLY A 219 2.64 -11.86 -1.08
CA GLY A 219 1.89 -12.46 0.01
C GLY A 219 0.94 -11.49 0.71
N GLY A 220 0.34 -11.97 1.78
CA GLY A 220 -0.52 -11.20 2.66
C GLY A 220 -1.71 -10.54 1.99
N VAL A 221 -2.06 -9.33 2.41
CA VAL A 221 -3.14 -8.52 1.84
C VAL A 221 -2.57 -7.64 0.73
N HIS A 222 -2.92 -7.92 -0.54
CA HIS A 222 -2.27 -7.28 -1.66
C HIS A 222 -3.10 -6.10 -2.22
N PHE A 223 -4.33 -6.33 -2.75
CA PHE A 223 -5.04 -5.30 -3.50
C PHE A 223 -6.32 -4.76 -2.87
N GLY A 224 -6.92 -5.41 -1.91
CA GLY A 224 -8.06 -4.82 -1.23
C GLY A 224 -8.90 -5.76 -0.38
N MET A 225 -9.34 -5.24 0.75
CA MET A 225 -10.27 -5.86 1.70
C MET A 225 -11.68 -5.33 1.48
N ALA A 226 -12.66 -5.93 2.17
CA ALA A 226 -14.03 -5.43 2.26
C ALA A 226 -14.54 -5.52 3.69
N ALA A 227 -15.52 -4.67 4.04
CA ALA A 227 -16.13 -4.71 5.37
C ALA A 227 -17.66 -4.61 5.29
N GLY A 228 -18.33 -5.21 6.25
CA GLY A 228 -19.78 -5.14 6.40
C GLY A 228 -20.30 -5.99 7.57
N ASN A 229 -21.38 -5.55 8.19
CA ASN A 229 -22.04 -6.26 9.29
C ASN A 229 -21.06 -6.62 10.43
N GLY A 230 -20.30 -5.64 10.93
CA GLY A 230 -19.35 -5.81 12.03
C GLY A 230 -18.15 -6.70 11.72
N LYS A 231 -17.88 -6.98 10.44
CA LYS A 231 -16.80 -7.87 9.98
C LYS A 231 -15.89 -7.18 8.98
N VAL A 232 -14.61 -7.57 9.00
CA VAL A 232 -13.63 -7.28 7.97
C VAL A 232 -13.31 -8.58 7.23
N TYR A 233 -13.45 -8.56 5.91
CA TYR A 233 -13.11 -9.70 5.05
C TYR A 233 -11.75 -9.43 4.43
N VAL A 234 -10.86 -10.40 4.60
CA VAL A 234 -9.43 -10.25 4.28
C VAL A 234 -9.01 -11.33 3.29
N PRO A 235 -8.70 -10.96 2.05
CA PRO A 235 -8.11 -11.87 1.08
C PRO A 235 -6.63 -12.04 1.40
N ILE A 236 -6.14 -13.28 1.39
CA ILE A 236 -4.73 -13.61 1.58
C ILE A 236 -4.22 -14.32 0.34
N SER A 237 -3.15 -13.78 -0.23
CA SER A 237 -2.44 -14.35 -1.36
C SER A 237 -1.43 -15.40 -0.90
N ASP A 238 -0.45 -15.03 -0.10
CA ASP A 238 0.63 -15.89 0.40
C ASP A 238 1.31 -16.73 -0.69
N GLY A 239 1.39 -16.16 -1.91
CA GLY A 239 2.02 -16.81 -3.06
C GLY A 239 3.51 -17.05 -2.85
N PRO A 240 4.11 -18.02 -3.54
CA PRO A 240 5.54 -18.28 -3.47
C PRO A 240 6.32 -17.10 -4.08
N ASP A 241 7.34 -16.61 -3.39
CA ASP A 241 8.22 -15.53 -3.82
C ASP A 241 9.72 -15.89 -3.74
N GLY A 242 10.00 -17.16 -3.47
CA GLY A 242 11.37 -17.66 -3.38
C GLY A 242 12.05 -17.42 -2.03
N ARG A 243 11.37 -16.76 -1.09
CA ARG A 243 11.87 -16.52 0.28
C ARG A 243 11.37 -17.61 1.25
N GLU A 244 12.12 -17.81 2.33
CA GLU A 244 11.74 -18.70 3.44
C GLU A 244 11.07 -17.89 4.55
N TYR A 245 10.02 -18.46 5.15
CA TYR A 245 9.24 -17.82 6.20
C TYR A 245 8.99 -18.79 7.36
N ASP A 246 9.09 -18.31 8.59
CA ASP A 246 8.78 -19.09 9.80
C ASP A 246 7.28 -19.36 9.98
N THR A 247 6.42 -18.54 9.35
CA THR A 247 4.96 -18.66 9.43
C THR A 247 4.46 -19.45 8.22
N PRO A 248 3.59 -20.46 8.39
CA PRO A 248 3.00 -21.18 7.25
C PRO A 248 2.08 -20.27 6.44
N ASP A 249 2.01 -20.50 5.14
CA ASP A 249 1.06 -19.85 4.24
C ASP A 249 -0.40 -20.18 4.61
N ARG A 250 -1.28 -19.22 4.37
CA ARG A 250 -2.72 -19.36 4.62
C ARG A 250 -3.55 -18.68 3.53
N PRO A 251 -3.32 -19.05 2.24
CA PRO A 251 -4.03 -18.41 1.12
C PRO A 251 -5.54 -18.67 1.21
N GLY A 252 -6.33 -17.67 0.90
CA GLY A 252 -7.78 -17.78 0.94
C GLY A 252 -8.46 -16.55 1.52
N LEU A 253 -9.69 -16.75 1.98
CA LEU A 253 -10.52 -15.69 2.52
C LEU A 253 -10.71 -15.86 4.03
N HIS A 254 -10.50 -14.79 4.77
CA HIS A 254 -10.67 -14.74 6.21
C HIS A 254 -11.73 -13.69 6.58
N ALA A 255 -12.48 -13.93 7.65
CA ALA A 255 -13.35 -12.92 8.25
C ALA A 255 -12.91 -12.64 9.68
N LEU A 256 -12.75 -11.37 10.00
CA LEU A 256 -12.36 -10.89 11.32
C LEU A 256 -13.52 -10.13 11.94
N ASN A 257 -13.63 -10.21 13.26
CA ASN A 257 -14.46 -9.30 14.05
C ASN A 257 -13.88 -7.88 13.96
N ALA A 258 -14.67 -6.91 13.54
CA ALA A 258 -14.20 -5.54 13.32
C ALA A 258 -13.80 -4.83 14.64
N ASP A 259 -14.40 -5.19 15.79
CA ASP A 259 -14.09 -4.59 17.08
C ASP A 259 -12.76 -5.10 17.67
N THR A 260 -12.44 -6.39 17.46
CA THR A 260 -11.37 -7.09 18.18
C THR A 260 -10.23 -7.58 17.28
N GLY A 261 -10.48 -7.70 15.97
CA GLY A 261 -9.54 -8.32 15.02
C GLY A 261 -9.48 -9.86 15.12
N GLU A 262 -10.32 -10.50 15.95
CA GLU A 262 -10.38 -11.95 16.08
C GLU A 262 -10.83 -12.61 14.77
N ILE A 263 -10.17 -13.69 14.34
CA ILE A 263 -10.56 -14.48 13.17
C ILE A 263 -11.83 -15.27 13.51
N LEU A 264 -12.93 -14.95 12.84
CA LEU A 264 -14.22 -15.61 13.00
C LEU A 264 -14.31 -16.90 12.18
N TRP A 265 -13.75 -16.87 10.97
CA TRP A 265 -13.65 -18.03 10.11
C TRP A 265 -12.56 -17.85 9.04
N TYR A 266 -12.14 -18.96 8.47
CA TYR A 266 -11.18 -19.05 7.37
C TYR A 266 -11.71 -20.03 6.31
N SER A 267 -11.71 -19.60 5.06
CA SER A 267 -12.00 -20.43 3.88
C SER A 267 -10.72 -20.52 3.05
N PRO A 268 -10.02 -21.67 3.06
CA PRO A 268 -8.81 -21.83 2.27
C PRO A 268 -9.13 -21.76 0.77
N ALA A 269 -8.24 -21.14 0.00
CA ALA A 269 -8.31 -21.18 -1.45
C ALA A 269 -8.04 -22.61 -1.95
N PRO A 270 -8.91 -23.18 -2.79
CA PRO A 270 -8.64 -24.50 -3.36
C PRO A 270 -7.47 -24.43 -4.35
N ASN A 271 -6.55 -25.38 -4.29
CA ASN A 271 -5.52 -25.48 -5.33
C ASN A 271 -6.07 -26.25 -6.53
N VAL A 272 -6.52 -25.52 -7.56
CA VAL A 272 -7.00 -26.06 -8.84
C VAL A 272 -6.00 -25.88 -9.98
N CYS A 273 -4.78 -25.46 -9.66
CA CYS A 273 -3.73 -25.15 -10.65
C CYS A 273 -3.29 -26.38 -11.45
N ALA A 274 -3.26 -27.55 -10.84
CA ALA A 274 -2.87 -28.81 -11.50
C ALA A 274 -1.51 -28.72 -12.24
N GLY A 275 -0.56 -27.95 -11.71
CA GLY A 275 0.77 -27.77 -12.28
C GLY A 275 0.84 -26.78 -13.46
N ARG A 276 -0.19 -25.97 -13.68
CA ARG A 276 -0.14 -24.88 -14.68
C ARG A 276 0.85 -23.80 -14.26
N ASP A 277 1.59 -23.29 -15.23
CA ASP A 277 2.45 -22.11 -15.03
C ASP A 277 1.62 -20.86 -14.72
N PHE A 278 2.15 -19.95 -13.93
CA PHE A 278 1.51 -18.68 -13.53
C PHE A 278 0.15 -18.85 -12.85
N CYS A 279 -0.05 -19.96 -12.18
CA CYS A 279 -1.26 -20.27 -11.44
C CYS A 279 -0.91 -20.43 -9.95
N ASP A 280 -1.63 -19.71 -9.10
CA ASP A 280 -1.48 -19.73 -7.65
C ASP A 280 -2.85 -19.78 -6.98
N PRO A 281 -3.07 -20.60 -5.94
CA PRO A 281 -4.35 -20.65 -5.23
C PRO A 281 -4.64 -19.40 -4.39
N GLY A 282 -3.73 -18.43 -4.32
CA GLY A 282 -3.88 -17.23 -3.52
C GLY A 282 -5.05 -16.34 -3.95
N VAL A 283 -5.58 -15.56 -3.00
CA VAL A 283 -6.59 -14.53 -3.26
C VAL A 283 -5.90 -13.17 -3.17
N SER A 284 -5.37 -12.69 -4.29
CA SER A 284 -4.66 -11.41 -4.39
C SER A 284 -5.56 -10.24 -4.74
N GLN A 285 -6.64 -10.47 -5.48
CA GLN A 285 -7.54 -9.44 -5.99
C GLN A 285 -8.29 -8.72 -4.86
N ALA A 286 -8.68 -7.46 -5.13
CA ALA A 286 -9.63 -6.74 -4.29
C ALA A 286 -10.98 -7.47 -4.27
N ILE A 287 -11.54 -7.60 -3.08
CA ILE A 287 -12.81 -8.29 -2.86
C ILE A 287 -13.95 -7.30 -2.65
N SER A 288 -15.18 -7.79 -2.80
CA SER A 288 -16.39 -7.00 -2.55
C SER A 288 -17.37 -7.77 -1.66
N VAL A 289 -18.15 -7.04 -0.86
CA VAL A 289 -19.24 -7.60 -0.05
C VAL A 289 -20.57 -6.95 -0.39
N ILE A 290 -21.58 -7.76 -0.72
CA ILE A 290 -22.93 -7.30 -1.04
C ILE A 290 -23.94 -8.25 -0.40
N SER A 291 -24.86 -7.72 0.40
CA SER A 291 -25.96 -8.50 0.99
C SER A 291 -25.49 -9.79 1.69
N GLY A 292 -24.39 -9.69 2.46
CA GLY A 292 -23.83 -10.81 3.24
C GLY A 292 -23.10 -11.88 2.41
N LYS A 293 -22.84 -11.61 1.14
CA LYS A 293 -22.01 -12.44 0.25
C LYS A 293 -20.72 -11.73 -0.05
N VAL A 294 -19.59 -12.46 -0.02
CA VAL A 294 -18.28 -11.97 -0.42
C VAL A 294 -17.94 -12.52 -1.80
N PHE A 295 -17.50 -11.63 -2.68
CA PHE A 295 -17.02 -11.96 -4.01
C PHE A 295 -15.50 -11.80 -4.01
N ALA A 296 -14.79 -12.90 -4.23
CA ALA A 296 -13.34 -12.95 -4.29
C ALA A 296 -12.89 -13.69 -5.54
N GLY A 297 -11.87 -13.20 -6.20
CA GLY A 297 -11.21 -13.86 -7.33
C GLY A 297 -9.90 -14.48 -6.90
N GLY A 298 -9.62 -15.71 -7.36
CA GLY A 298 -8.32 -16.35 -7.18
C GLY A 298 -7.34 -15.99 -8.30
N MET A 299 -6.07 -16.35 -8.10
CA MET A 299 -5.01 -16.26 -9.14
C MET A 299 -4.91 -17.58 -9.95
N ASP A 300 -5.84 -18.45 -9.78
CA ASP A 300 -5.95 -19.77 -10.43
C ASP A 300 -6.85 -19.78 -11.70
N GLY A 301 -7.44 -18.62 -12.02
CA GLY A 301 -8.21 -18.36 -13.25
C GLY A 301 -9.70 -18.44 -13.08
#